data_e6aaf7b673d89017656caf320c5c034a
#
_entry.id   e6aaf7b673d89017656caf320c5c034a
#
_cell.length_a   1.000
_cell.length_b   1.000
_cell.length_c   1.000
_cell.angle_alpha   90.00
_cell.angle_beta   90.00
_cell.angle_gamma   90.00
#
_symmetry.space_group_name_H-M   'P 1'
#
loop_
_entity.id
_entity.type
_entity.pdbx_description
1 polymer ?
#
loop_
_entity_poly.entity_id
_entity_poly.type
_entity_poly.pdbx_seq_one_letter_code
_entity_poly.pdbx_strand_id
1 'polypeptide(L)'
;MAGVKYTFAAAKKTSGVSIMSDLTNSLKNSGAATAPKASNQTSQNATDALGLSNPALWYSGGFIALFVTLALFDGELLSSVVNAGFAWSVKVFGPYWQLLLLLTFLIGLGLAAGRTGKVILGNIAKPEMNSFRWMAIIFCTLLAGGGVFWAAAEPIAHFVSPPPLYGAQESVQQTAINALSQSFMHWGFLAWAIVGSLTSIVVMHLHYDKGLPLKPRILLYPVLGERALKGQTGALIDACCIVAVAAGTIGPIGFLGLQVSYALNVLFEIPDGFTTQLIIVMFAIALYTLSAISGLNRGMQMLSRFNVILACALMVYILLFGPTNFIFNSYIQGVGTMLDNFIPMATYRGDEGWLSWWTVFFWGWFLGYGPMMAIFIARISRGRSIRQIISTISIVAPLVTFFWFTIVGGSGLAFEIANPDSVSKAFEGFNLPGALLAVTQQLPLPLFISILFLILTTIFIVTTGDSMTYTISVVISGETEPNAIIRSFWGIMMGVTALILISLGSGGISALQSFIVITAVPVSLILLPSLWNAPHIAMKLAKEQGLN
;
A
#
# COMPACT_ATOMS: atom_id res chain seq x y z
N MET A 1 34.41 43.83 -7.29
CA MET A 1 35.07 44.51 -6.16
C MET A 1 34.41 44.02 -4.89
N ALA A 2 35.23 43.76 -3.88
CA ALA A 2 34.99 43.34 -2.51
C ALA A 2 34.66 41.84 -2.31
N GLY A 3 35.73 41.11 -2.02
CA GLY A 3 35.76 39.75 -1.46
C GLY A 3 35.57 39.76 0.03
N VAL A 4 35.00 38.70 0.54
CA VAL A 4 35.04 38.37 2.00
C VAL A 4 35.80 37.04 2.15
N LYS A 5 36.95 37.18 2.79
CA LYS A 5 37.83 36.08 3.23
C LYS A 5 37.23 35.46 4.51
N TYR A 6 37.07 34.15 4.54
CA TYR A 6 36.85 33.40 5.76
C TYR A 6 38.19 32.87 6.29
N THR A 7 38.55 33.34 7.49
CA THR A 7 39.73 32.94 8.26
C THR A 7 39.44 31.69 9.07
N PHE A 8 40.26 30.66 8.90
CA PHE A 8 40.31 29.48 9.77
C PHE A 8 40.98 29.85 11.08
N ALA A 9 40.28 29.65 12.21
CA ALA A 9 40.88 29.71 13.54
C ALA A 9 41.20 28.29 14.03
N ALA A 10 42.46 28.04 14.27
CA ALA A 10 43.00 26.80 14.82
C ALA A 10 42.70 26.72 16.34
N ALA A 11 42.08 25.65 16.80
CA ALA A 11 41.93 25.34 18.22
C ALA A 11 43.10 24.47 18.68
N LYS A 12 43.82 24.98 19.68
CA LYS A 12 44.97 24.39 20.38
C LYS A 12 44.59 23.11 21.14
N LYS A 13 45.47 22.10 21.01
CA LYS A 13 45.58 20.97 21.94
C LYS A 13 45.97 21.43 23.34
N THR A 14 45.21 21.05 24.37
CA THR A 14 45.69 21.03 25.76
C THR A 14 45.37 19.67 26.40
N SER A 15 46.44 18.98 26.65
CA SER A 15 46.82 18.00 27.69
C SER A 15 45.70 17.25 28.43
N GLY A 16 45.55 15.97 28.10
CA GLY A 16 44.97 14.97 28.98
C GLY A 16 45.97 14.46 30.01
N VAL A 17 45.89 14.88 31.25
CA VAL A 17 46.51 14.23 32.42
C VAL A 17 45.80 14.73 33.70
N SER A 18 44.53 14.68 33.84
CA SER A 18 43.85 14.96 35.12
C SER A 18 42.53 14.21 35.37
N ILE A 19 42.18 13.24 34.55
CA ILE A 19 40.90 12.51 34.73
C ILE A 19 41.13 11.10 35.32
N MET A 20 42.35 10.64 35.44
CA MET A 20 42.63 9.28 35.91
C MET A 20 42.95 9.19 37.42
N SER A 21 43.15 10.30 38.11
CA SER A 21 43.36 10.32 39.57
C SER A 21 42.07 10.43 40.38
N ASP A 22 41.00 10.96 39.81
CA ASP A 22 39.71 11.11 40.52
C ASP A 22 38.82 9.85 40.46
N LEU A 23 39.08 8.93 39.53
CA LEU A 23 38.37 7.65 39.43
C LEU A 23 38.88 6.57 40.39
N THR A 24 40.10 6.68 40.87
CA THR A 24 40.69 5.71 41.83
C THR A 24 40.38 6.00 43.29
N ASN A 25 39.97 7.18 43.62
CA ASN A 25 39.57 7.55 45.00
C ASN A 25 38.06 7.38 45.26
N SER A 26 37.23 7.26 44.22
CA SER A 26 35.79 6.96 44.36
C SER A 26 35.48 5.48 44.59
N LEU A 27 36.43 4.60 44.32
CA LEU A 27 36.21 3.12 44.42
C LEU A 27 36.63 2.52 45.76
N LYS A 28 37.17 3.32 46.71
CA LYS A 28 37.62 2.83 48.03
C LYS A 28 36.65 3.06 49.19
N ASN A 29 35.55 3.76 48.99
CA ASN A 29 34.62 4.12 50.08
C ASN A 29 33.15 3.75 49.82
N SER A 30 32.85 2.60 49.21
CA SER A 30 31.50 2.05 49.29
C SER A 30 31.56 0.63 49.84
N GLY A 31 31.33 0.53 51.13
CA GLY A 31 31.07 -0.73 51.82
C GLY A 31 29.85 -1.44 51.26
N ALA A 32 29.88 -2.74 51.41
CA ALA A 32 28.91 -3.71 50.99
C ALA A 32 27.44 -3.27 50.99
N ALA A 33 26.90 -3.03 49.80
CA ALA A 33 25.46 -3.02 49.56
C ALA A 33 25.16 -4.02 48.45
N THR A 34 24.29 -4.94 48.80
CA THR A 34 23.70 -6.02 48.00
C THR A 34 23.51 -5.64 46.53
N ALA A 35 24.03 -6.47 45.61
CA ALA A 35 23.79 -6.38 44.18
C ALA A 35 22.29 -6.51 43.86
N PRO A 36 21.66 -5.53 43.20
CA PRO A 36 20.30 -5.71 42.68
C PRO A 36 20.26 -5.89 41.17
N LYS A 37 19.71 -6.99 40.74
CA LYS A 37 18.86 -7.12 39.54
C LYS A 37 19.32 -6.50 38.23
N ALA A 38 20.57 -6.69 37.79
CA ALA A 38 21.00 -6.34 36.44
C ALA A 38 20.38 -7.28 35.35
N SER A 39 19.97 -8.49 35.72
CA SER A 39 19.39 -9.46 34.78
C SER A 39 17.96 -9.13 34.33
N ASN A 40 17.14 -8.46 35.18
CA ASN A 40 15.76 -8.14 34.84
C ASN A 40 15.62 -6.91 33.95
N GLN A 41 16.52 -5.92 34.06
CA GLN A 41 16.48 -4.73 33.18
C GLN A 41 16.98 -5.05 31.78
N THR A 42 17.97 -5.92 31.63
CA THR A 42 18.47 -6.32 30.30
C THR A 42 17.47 -7.19 29.56
N SER A 43 16.74 -8.08 30.27
CA SER A 43 15.68 -8.89 29.66
C SER A 43 14.42 -8.07 29.34
N GLN A 44 14.04 -7.10 30.16
CA GLN A 44 12.94 -6.18 29.87
C GLN A 44 13.27 -5.29 28.67
N ASN A 45 14.47 -4.73 28.59
CA ASN A 45 14.90 -3.94 27.42
C ASN A 45 14.92 -4.76 26.14
N ALA A 46 15.31 -6.03 26.19
CA ALA A 46 15.27 -6.94 25.02
C ALA A 46 13.83 -7.29 24.62
N THR A 47 12.95 -7.51 25.59
CA THR A 47 11.52 -7.82 25.36
C THR A 47 10.78 -6.62 24.74
N ASP A 48 11.09 -5.42 25.19
CA ASP A 48 10.50 -4.19 24.66
C ASP A 48 11.03 -3.87 23.25
N ALA A 49 12.32 -4.06 23.00
CA ALA A 49 12.93 -3.90 21.67
C ALA A 49 12.41 -4.90 20.64
N LEU A 50 11.97 -6.09 21.09
CA LEU A 50 11.30 -7.09 20.25
C LEU A 50 9.78 -6.86 20.14
N GLY A 51 9.24 -5.85 20.82
CA GLY A 51 7.79 -5.57 20.84
C GLY A 51 6.95 -6.67 21.49
N LEU A 52 7.57 -7.62 22.21
CA LEU A 52 6.90 -8.74 22.85
C LEU A 52 5.96 -8.30 23.99
N SER A 53 6.19 -7.13 24.55
CA SER A 53 5.30 -6.49 25.52
C SER A 53 4.05 -5.87 24.89
N ASN A 54 4.01 -5.73 23.56
CA ASN A 54 2.87 -5.12 22.85
C ASN A 54 1.80 -6.17 22.51
N PRO A 55 0.60 -6.12 23.11
CA PRO A 55 -0.45 -7.09 22.82
C PRO A 55 -0.89 -7.10 21.34
N ALA A 56 -0.66 -6.01 20.58
CA ALA A 56 -0.98 -5.95 19.17
C ALA A 56 -0.18 -6.99 18.35
N LEU A 57 1.06 -7.29 18.74
CA LEU A 57 1.85 -8.36 18.13
C LEU A 57 1.18 -9.73 18.29
N TRP A 58 0.72 -10.02 19.51
CA TRP A 58 0.09 -11.31 19.82
C TRP A 58 -1.27 -11.47 19.14
N TYR A 59 -2.07 -10.39 19.07
CA TYR A 59 -3.35 -10.43 18.36
C TYR A 59 -3.16 -10.58 16.85
N SER A 60 -2.31 -9.78 16.24
CA SER A 60 -2.10 -9.83 14.79
C SER A 60 -1.27 -11.04 14.35
N GLY A 61 -0.16 -11.31 15.03
CA GLY A 61 0.68 -12.49 14.76
C GLY A 61 -0.03 -13.79 15.09
N GLY A 62 -0.78 -13.84 16.21
CA GLY A 62 -1.60 -14.98 16.60
C GLY A 62 -2.73 -15.26 15.59
N PHE A 63 -3.38 -14.23 15.05
CA PHE A 63 -4.37 -14.40 13.99
C PHE A 63 -3.76 -15.03 12.74
N ILE A 64 -2.61 -14.52 12.26
CA ILE A 64 -1.93 -15.07 11.08
C ILE A 64 -1.40 -16.48 11.37
N ALA A 65 -0.84 -16.73 12.57
CA ALA A 65 -0.37 -18.05 12.96
C ALA A 65 -1.52 -19.07 13.03
N LEU A 66 -2.67 -18.67 13.57
CA LEU A 66 -3.89 -19.51 13.58
C LEU A 66 -4.36 -19.80 12.16
N PHE A 67 -4.37 -18.80 11.28
CA PHE A 67 -4.72 -18.94 9.88
C PHE A 67 -3.81 -19.95 9.17
N VAL A 68 -2.49 -19.80 9.32
CA VAL A 68 -1.49 -20.74 8.76
C VAL A 68 -1.67 -22.15 9.35
N THR A 69 -1.87 -22.25 10.65
CA THR A 69 -2.08 -23.54 11.31
C THR A 69 -3.32 -24.24 10.77
N LEU A 70 -4.45 -23.53 10.70
CA LEU A 70 -5.69 -24.08 10.15
C LEU A 70 -5.52 -24.54 8.69
N ALA A 71 -4.80 -23.78 7.88
CA ALA A 71 -4.50 -24.16 6.51
C ALA A 71 -3.70 -25.47 6.38
N LEU A 72 -2.78 -25.69 7.30
CA LEU A 72 -1.95 -26.91 7.30
C LEU A 72 -2.68 -28.14 7.82
N PHE A 73 -3.63 -27.97 8.73
CA PHE A 73 -4.37 -29.09 9.33
C PHE A 73 -5.69 -29.39 8.60
N ASP A 74 -6.39 -28.36 8.11
CA ASP A 74 -7.69 -28.50 7.46
C ASP A 74 -7.92 -27.34 6.46
N GLY A 75 -7.34 -27.50 5.26
CA GLY A 75 -7.47 -26.51 4.19
C GLY A 75 -8.90 -26.36 3.67
N GLU A 76 -9.74 -27.40 3.75
CA GLU A 76 -11.14 -27.35 3.32
C GLU A 76 -11.96 -26.49 4.29
N LEU A 77 -11.79 -26.68 5.60
CA LEU A 77 -12.41 -25.83 6.61
C LEU A 77 -11.97 -24.37 6.43
N LEU A 78 -10.67 -24.12 6.25
CA LEU A 78 -10.18 -22.76 6.02
C LEU A 78 -10.82 -22.13 4.78
N SER A 79 -10.85 -22.85 3.67
CA SER A 79 -11.49 -22.38 2.42
C SER A 79 -12.98 -22.06 2.64
N SER A 80 -13.69 -22.93 3.34
CA SER A 80 -15.11 -22.72 3.69
C SER A 80 -15.30 -21.44 4.55
N VAL A 81 -14.49 -21.26 5.59
CA VAL A 81 -14.53 -20.08 6.48
C VAL A 81 -14.21 -18.81 5.71
N VAL A 82 -13.18 -18.83 4.86
CA VAL A 82 -12.76 -17.67 4.03
C VAL A 82 -13.86 -17.31 3.04
N ASN A 83 -14.44 -18.28 2.34
CA ASN A 83 -15.52 -18.04 1.38
C ASN A 83 -16.80 -17.51 2.05
N ALA A 84 -17.19 -18.09 3.19
CA ALA A 84 -18.34 -17.61 3.97
C ALA A 84 -18.10 -16.19 4.52
N GLY A 85 -16.91 -15.92 5.03
CA GLY A 85 -16.50 -14.60 5.51
C GLY A 85 -16.49 -13.55 4.40
N PHE A 86 -16.00 -13.90 3.21
CA PHE A 86 -16.04 -13.05 2.03
C PHE A 86 -17.48 -12.70 1.63
N ALA A 87 -18.33 -13.72 1.44
CA ALA A 87 -19.73 -13.52 1.05
C ALA A 87 -20.48 -12.63 2.07
N TRP A 88 -20.28 -12.87 3.37
CA TRP A 88 -20.85 -12.04 4.41
C TRP A 88 -20.31 -10.60 4.35
N SER A 89 -19.00 -10.42 4.21
CA SER A 89 -18.37 -9.09 4.15
C SER A 89 -18.90 -8.27 2.99
N VAL A 90 -18.98 -8.85 1.79
CA VAL A 90 -19.49 -8.19 0.59
C VAL A 90 -20.96 -7.80 0.75
N LYS A 91 -21.80 -8.72 1.22
CA LYS A 91 -23.23 -8.50 1.39
C LYS A 91 -23.53 -7.40 2.40
N VAL A 92 -22.85 -7.40 3.55
CA VAL A 92 -23.14 -6.48 4.67
C VAL A 92 -22.39 -5.16 4.50
N PHE A 93 -21.13 -5.21 4.11
CA PHE A 93 -20.25 -4.03 4.09
C PHE A 93 -20.08 -3.41 2.70
N GLY A 94 -20.36 -4.13 1.62
CA GLY A 94 -20.20 -3.59 0.26
C GLY A 94 -20.91 -2.25 0.04
N PRO A 95 -22.21 -2.11 0.31
CA PRO A 95 -22.92 -0.82 0.17
C PRO A 95 -22.33 0.28 1.06
N TYR A 96 -21.97 -0.08 2.29
CA TYR A 96 -21.34 0.84 3.23
C TYR A 96 -19.98 1.34 2.74
N TRP A 97 -19.15 0.46 2.18
CA TRP A 97 -17.83 0.84 1.64
C TRP A 97 -17.96 1.78 0.45
N GLN A 98 -18.89 1.51 -0.47
CA GLN A 98 -19.16 2.41 -1.59
C GLN A 98 -19.49 3.83 -1.09
N LEU A 99 -20.37 3.94 -0.10
CA LEU A 99 -20.75 5.22 0.48
C LEU A 99 -19.59 5.86 1.28
N LEU A 100 -18.82 5.08 2.03
CA LEU A 100 -17.68 5.57 2.81
C LEU A 100 -16.61 6.19 1.91
N LEU A 101 -16.25 5.52 0.80
CA LEU A 101 -15.27 6.04 -0.14
C LEU A 101 -15.78 7.31 -0.84
N LEU A 102 -17.02 7.29 -1.32
CA LEU A 102 -17.64 8.43 -1.98
C LEU A 102 -17.68 9.65 -1.05
N LEU A 103 -18.17 9.50 0.17
CA LEU A 103 -18.21 10.59 1.14
C LEU A 103 -16.82 11.08 1.53
N THR A 104 -15.84 10.17 1.69
CA THR A 104 -14.45 10.55 1.96
C THR A 104 -13.89 11.45 0.87
N PHE A 105 -14.13 11.12 -0.39
CA PHE A 105 -13.69 11.91 -1.54
C PHE A 105 -14.40 13.27 -1.58
N LEU A 106 -15.73 13.29 -1.51
CA LEU A 106 -16.51 14.54 -1.61
C LEU A 106 -16.22 15.51 -0.45
N ILE A 107 -16.12 15.01 0.77
CA ILE A 107 -15.75 15.81 1.95
C ILE A 107 -14.31 16.33 1.77
N GLY A 108 -13.39 15.48 1.33
CA GLY A 108 -12.01 15.87 1.04
C GLY A 108 -11.95 17.02 0.03
N LEU A 109 -12.67 16.91 -1.10
CA LEU A 109 -12.74 17.98 -2.10
C LEU A 109 -13.31 19.28 -1.49
N GLY A 110 -14.37 19.21 -0.71
CA GLY A 110 -14.95 20.36 -0.03
C GLY A 110 -13.94 21.05 0.89
N LEU A 111 -13.18 20.28 1.68
CA LEU A 111 -12.12 20.83 2.54
C LEU A 111 -10.98 21.46 1.73
N ALA A 112 -10.56 20.85 0.63
CA ALA A 112 -9.49 21.36 -0.21
C ALA A 112 -9.91 22.63 -0.96
N ALA A 113 -11.13 22.70 -1.45
CA ALA A 113 -11.66 23.86 -2.19
C ALA A 113 -11.88 25.09 -1.28
N GLY A 114 -12.33 24.85 -0.04
CA GLY A 114 -12.67 25.89 0.93
C GLY A 114 -11.46 26.58 1.55
N ARG A 115 -11.75 27.45 2.54
CA ARG A 115 -10.73 28.16 3.35
C ARG A 115 -9.89 27.17 4.16
N THR A 116 -10.47 26.09 4.63
CA THR A 116 -9.81 24.99 5.33
C THR A 116 -8.66 24.38 4.52
N GLY A 117 -8.71 24.45 3.19
CA GLY A 117 -7.64 23.99 2.33
C GLY A 117 -6.30 24.72 2.51
N LYS A 118 -6.32 25.94 3.08
CA LYS A 118 -5.12 26.72 3.39
C LYS A 118 -4.45 26.35 4.71
N VAL A 119 -5.13 25.59 5.58
CA VAL A 119 -4.62 25.15 6.87
C VAL A 119 -3.34 24.35 6.69
N ILE A 120 -2.28 24.74 7.38
CA ILE A 120 -0.99 24.03 7.40
C ILE A 120 -0.99 23.03 8.56
N LEU A 121 -0.64 21.78 8.23
CA LEU A 121 -0.62 20.67 9.18
C LEU A 121 0.80 20.36 9.66
N GLY A 122 0.92 19.82 10.88
CA GLY A 122 2.18 19.31 11.43
C GLY A 122 2.98 20.33 12.25
N ASN A 123 2.36 21.42 12.68
CA ASN A 123 2.94 22.40 13.61
C ASN A 123 4.31 22.98 13.18
N ILE A 124 4.50 23.21 11.87
CA ILE A 124 5.65 23.91 11.28
C ILE A 124 5.19 24.77 10.12
N ALA A 125 5.87 25.91 9.91
CA ALA A 125 5.49 26.90 8.91
C ALA A 125 5.86 26.53 7.47
N LYS A 126 6.84 25.66 7.27
CA LYS A 126 7.34 25.27 5.94
C LYS A 126 7.50 23.76 5.83
N PRO A 127 7.23 23.17 4.65
CA PRO A 127 7.43 21.75 4.44
C PRO A 127 8.87 21.30 4.65
N GLU A 128 9.06 20.12 5.27
CA GLU A 128 10.38 19.52 5.51
C GLU A 128 11.08 19.06 4.22
N MET A 129 10.32 18.83 3.16
CA MET A 129 10.88 18.43 1.85
C MET A 129 10.24 19.20 0.70
N ASN A 130 10.95 19.30 -0.43
CA ASN A 130 10.44 19.94 -1.62
C ASN A 130 9.25 19.16 -2.24
N SER A 131 8.44 19.83 -3.05
CA SER A 131 7.19 19.27 -3.59
C SER A 131 7.44 18.09 -4.54
N PHE A 132 8.46 18.15 -5.38
CA PHE A 132 8.78 17.08 -6.32
C PHE A 132 9.11 15.77 -5.59
N ARG A 133 10.04 15.84 -4.61
CA ARG A 133 10.41 14.66 -3.80
C ARG A 133 9.23 14.10 -3.03
N TRP A 134 8.40 14.97 -2.45
CA TRP A 134 7.21 14.59 -1.70
C TRP A 134 6.19 13.84 -2.57
N MET A 135 5.84 14.40 -3.74
CA MET A 135 4.92 13.75 -4.69
C MET A 135 5.50 12.43 -5.21
N ALA A 136 6.78 12.40 -5.58
CA ALA A 136 7.43 11.19 -6.05
C ALA A 136 7.36 10.05 -5.03
N ILE A 137 7.59 10.34 -3.73
CA ILE A 137 7.48 9.35 -2.66
C ILE A 137 6.04 8.82 -2.56
N ILE A 138 5.03 9.69 -2.60
CA ILE A 138 3.61 9.28 -2.55
C ILE A 138 3.30 8.34 -3.72
N PHE A 139 3.64 8.73 -4.95
CA PHE A 139 3.32 7.95 -6.14
C PHE A 139 4.03 6.59 -6.15
N CYS A 140 5.32 6.57 -5.83
CA CYS A 140 6.09 5.32 -5.81
C CYS A 140 5.61 4.34 -4.74
N THR A 141 5.17 4.83 -3.58
CA THR A 141 4.76 3.95 -2.49
C THR A 141 3.39 3.32 -2.73
N LEU A 142 2.46 4.06 -3.34
CA LEU A 142 1.06 3.64 -3.47
C LEU A 142 0.77 2.90 -4.78
N LEU A 143 1.53 3.15 -5.86
CA LEU A 143 1.37 2.45 -7.14
C LEU A 143 2.01 1.06 -7.16
N ALA A 144 3.00 0.81 -6.32
CA ALA A 144 3.87 -0.36 -6.43
C ALA A 144 3.18 -1.71 -6.20
N GLY A 145 2.22 -1.78 -5.25
CA GLY A 145 1.78 -3.06 -4.70
C GLY A 145 0.95 -3.95 -5.62
N GLY A 146 0.13 -3.40 -6.49
CA GLY A 146 -0.76 -4.19 -7.38
C GLY A 146 -0.86 -3.59 -8.77
N GLY A 147 -0.36 -2.36 -8.94
CA GLY A 147 -0.53 -1.60 -10.17
C GLY A 147 0.14 -2.22 -11.40
N VAL A 148 1.17 -3.06 -11.25
CA VAL A 148 1.79 -3.76 -12.40
C VAL A 148 0.89 -4.89 -12.90
N PHE A 149 0.39 -5.71 -11.98
CA PHE A 149 -0.48 -6.84 -12.32
C PHE A 149 -1.82 -6.34 -12.90
N TRP A 150 -2.52 -5.50 -12.16
CA TRP A 150 -3.87 -5.07 -12.51
C TRP A 150 -3.93 -4.06 -13.66
N ALA A 151 -2.86 -3.33 -13.93
CA ALA A 151 -2.83 -2.40 -15.06
C ALA A 151 -3.00 -3.10 -16.42
N ALA A 152 -2.56 -4.33 -16.58
CA ALA A 152 -2.84 -5.14 -17.77
C ALA A 152 -4.12 -5.97 -17.60
N ALA A 153 -4.25 -6.65 -16.45
CA ALA A 153 -5.28 -7.66 -16.25
C ALA A 153 -6.71 -7.07 -16.22
N GLU A 154 -6.91 -5.97 -15.52
CA GLU A 154 -8.26 -5.44 -15.31
C GLU A 154 -8.89 -4.82 -16.55
N PRO A 155 -8.22 -3.95 -17.34
CA PRO A 155 -8.80 -3.44 -18.59
C PRO A 155 -9.16 -4.56 -19.58
N ILE A 156 -8.31 -5.58 -19.68
CA ILE A 156 -8.57 -6.74 -20.55
C ILE A 156 -9.76 -7.56 -20.02
N ALA A 157 -9.82 -7.79 -18.71
CA ALA A 157 -10.96 -8.48 -18.09
C ALA A 157 -12.29 -7.77 -18.36
N HIS A 158 -12.31 -6.45 -18.20
CA HIS A 158 -13.51 -5.65 -18.46
C HIS A 158 -13.84 -5.50 -19.94
N PHE A 159 -12.89 -5.70 -20.82
CA PHE A 159 -13.14 -5.75 -22.25
C PHE A 159 -13.76 -7.08 -22.67
N VAL A 160 -13.21 -8.20 -22.18
CA VAL A 160 -13.72 -9.57 -22.48
C VAL A 160 -15.07 -9.82 -21.77
N SER A 161 -15.23 -9.29 -20.56
CA SER A 161 -16.46 -9.37 -19.77
C SER A 161 -16.89 -7.98 -19.32
N PRO A 162 -17.65 -7.25 -20.16
CA PRO A 162 -18.00 -5.85 -19.89
C PRO A 162 -18.71 -5.63 -18.55
N PRO A 163 -18.41 -4.54 -17.85
CA PRO A 163 -19.09 -4.21 -16.60
C PRO A 163 -20.60 -4.05 -16.79
N PRO A 164 -21.44 -4.65 -15.94
CA PRO A 164 -22.90 -4.69 -16.11
C PRO A 164 -23.57 -3.31 -16.21
N LEU A 165 -22.94 -2.27 -15.63
CA LEU A 165 -23.45 -0.90 -15.68
C LEU A 165 -23.62 -0.39 -17.12
N TYR A 166 -22.74 -0.76 -18.02
CA TYR A 166 -22.73 -0.23 -19.38
C TYR A 166 -23.64 -1.02 -20.35
N GLY A 167 -24.04 -2.25 -20.00
CA GLY A 167 -24.80 -3.11 -20.91
C GLY A 167 -24.01 -3.50 -22.16
N ALA A 168 -24.72 -4.02 -23.15
CA ALA A 168 -24.14 -4.36 -24.44
C ALA A 168 -23.79 -3.10 -25.24
N GLN A 169 -22.58 -3.07 -25.81
CA GLN A 169 -22.10 -1.95 -26.62
C GLN A 169 -22.13 -2.29 -28.09
N GLU A 170 -22.48 -1.31 -28.92
CA GLU A 170 -22.51 -1.45 -30.39
C GLU A 170 -21.11 -1.41 -31.03
N SER A 171 -20.13 -0.82 -30.31
CA SER A 171 -18.79 -0.57 -30.82
C SER A 171 -17.72 -1.18 -29.91
N VAL A 172 -16.80 -1.93 -30.53
CA VAL A 172 -15.63 -2.52 -29.84
C VAL A 172 -14.76 -1.42 -29.20
N GLN A 173 -14.64 -0.26 -29.85
CA GLN A 173 -13.93 0.89 -29.30
C GLN A 173 -14.60 1.40 -28.02
N GLN A 174 -15.93 1.49 -28.01
CA GLN A 174 -16.66 1.92 -26.82
C GLN A 174 -16.53 0.91 -25.68
N THR A 175 -16.54 -0.37 -25.99
CA THR A 175 -16.26 -1.43 -25.00
C THR A 175 -14.87 -1.24 -24.37
N ALA A 176 -13.86 -0.93 -25.17
CA ALA A 176 -12.50 -0.67 -24.66
C ALA A 176 -12.43 0.60 -23.78
N ILE A 177 -13.13 1.68 -24.17
CA ILE A 177 -13.20 2.90 -23.35
C ILE A 177 -13.93 2.64 -22.04
N ASN A 178 -15.03 1.89 -22.05
CA ASN A 178 -15.76 1.52 -20.84
C ASN A 178 -14.92 0.62 -19.91
N ALA A 179 -14.14 -0.30 -20.47
CA ALA A 179 -13.21 -1.15 -19.71
C ALA A 179 -12.13 -0.34 -18.98
N LEU A 180 -11.52 0.64 -19.68
CA LEU A 180 -10.56 1.57 -19.06
C LEU A 180 -11.24 2.45 -18.02
N SER A 181 -12.42 3.01 -18.35
CA SER A 181 -13.20 3.86 -17.43
C SER A 181 -13.53 3.12 -16.13
N GLN A 182 -13.89 1.83 -16.20
CA GLN A 182 -14.13 1.02 -15.01
C GLN A 182 -12.87 0.80 -14.18
N SER A 183 -11.75 0.50 -14.82
CA SER A 183 -10.46 0.39 -14.14
C SER A 183 -10.05 1.71 -13.48
N PHE A 184 -10.31 2.86 -14.15
CA PHE A 184 -10.07 4.18 -13.56
C PHE A 184 -10.95 4.42 -12.32
N MET A 185 -12.19 3.93 -12.31
CA MET A 185 -13.06 4.04 -11.14
C MET A 185 -12.54 3.23 -9.95
N HIS A 186 -12.04 2.03 -10.19
CA HIS A 186 -11.51 1.16 -9.14
C HIS A 186 -10.19 1.69 -8.55
N TRP A 187 -9.30 2.20 -9.40
CA TRP A 187 -7.96 2.66 -9.01
C TRP A 187 -7.84 4.19 -8.91
N GLY A 188 -8.97 4.87 -8.94
CA GLY A 188 -9.04 6.31 -9.09
C GLY A 188 -9.30 7.10 -7.82
N PHE A 189 -10.07 8.16 -7.99
CA PHE A 189 -10.29 9.20 -6.99
C PHE A 189 -10.76 8.66 -5.64
N LEU A 190 -11.70 7.72 -5.63
CA LEU A 190 -12.28 7.16 -4.42
C LEU A 190 -11.27 6.29 -3.66
N ALA A 191 -10.59 5.41 -4.37
CA ALA A 191 -9.57 4.52 -3.83
C ALA A 191 -8.39 5.29 -3.23
N TRP A 192 -7.90 6.31 -3.93
CA TRP A 192 -6.81 7.12 -3.41
C TRP A 192 -7.24 8.03 -2.25
N ALA A 193 -8.47 8.55 -2.27
CA ALA A 193 -8.98 9.39 -1.19
C ALA A 193 -9.04 8.64 0.14
N ILE A 194 -9.54 7.39 0.15
CA ILE A 194 -9.68 6.62 1.40
C ILE A 194 -8.32 6.27 2.02
N VAL A 195 -7.27 6.12 1.20
CA VAL A 195 -5.93 5.76 1.67
C VAL A 195 -5.29 6.84 2.53
N GLY A 196 -5.65 8.11 2.38
CA GLY A 196 -4.96 9.09 3.18
C GLY A 196 -5.44 10.54 3.14
N SER A 197 -6.61 10.86 2.58
CA SER A 197 -7.06 12.25 2.55
C SER A 197 -7.53 12.75 3.93
N LEU A 198 -8.66 12.29 4.41
CA LEU A 198 -9.23 12.72 5.70
C LEU A 198 -8.47 12.17 6.89
N THR A 199 -8.05 10.92 6.81
CA THR A 199 -7.30 10.23 7.88
C THR A 199 -5.97 10.91 8.20
N SER A 200 -5.26 11.43 7.19
CA SER A 200 -4.01 12.15 7.42
C SER A 200 -4.21 13.46 8.20
N ILE A 201 -5.32 14.18 7.98
CA ILE A 201 -5.67 15.37 8.76
C ILE A 201 -5.81 15.01 10.23
N VAL A 202 -6.56 13.93 10.52
CA VAL A 202 -6.78 13.45 11.89
C VAL A 202 -5.47 13.01 12.55
N VAL A 203 -4.68 12.18 11.85
CA VAL A 203 -3.40 11.68 12.36
C VAL A 203 -2.42 12.81 12.61
N MET A 204 -2.27 13.75 11.67
CA MET A 204 -1.33 14.86 11.79
C MET A 204 -1.69 15.78 12.96
N HIS A 205 -2.97 16.13 13.12
CA HIS A 205 -3.42 16.93 14.25
C HIS A 205 -3.18 16.22 15.59
N LEU A 206 -3.58 14.95 15.70
CA LEU A 206 -3.47 14.22 16.96
C LEU A 206 -2.02 13.93 17.33
N HIS A 207 -1.17 13.67 16.34
CA HIS A 207 0.24 13.41 16.60
C HIS A 207 1.05 14.69 16.86
N TYR A 208 1.04 15.66 15.92
CA TYR A 208 1.92 16.82 15.99
C TYR A 208 1.42 17.93 16.92
N ASP A 209 0.10 18.11 17.04
CA ASP A 209 -0.46 19.18 17.87
C ASP A 209 -0.84 18.67 19.27
N LYS A 210 -1.21 17.38 19.41
CA LYS A 210 -1.62 16.78 20.70
C LYS A 210 -0.57 15.87 21.32
N GLY A 211 0.53 15.54 20.61
CA GLY A 211 1.59 14.68 21.11
C GLY A 211 1.23 13.20 21.26
N LEU A 212 0.15 12.74 20.61
CA LEU A 212 -0.25 11.33 20.68
C LEU A 212 0.68 10.43 19.86
N PRO A 213 0.78 9.13 20.19
CA PRO A 213 1.66 8.20 19.49
C PRO A 213 1.25 8.04 18.02
N LEU A 214 2.23 7.96 17.12
CA LEU A 214 1.98 7.76 15.69
C LEU A 214 1.63 6.28 15.41
N LYS A 215 0.42 5.88 15.80
CA LYS A 215 -0.13 4.51 15.67
C LYS A 215 -1.56 4.57 15.13
N PRO A 216 -2.06 3.52 14.44
CA PRO A 216 -3.42 3.50 13.89
C PRO A 216 -4.52 3.80 14.91
N ARG A 217 -4.36 3.35 16.14
CA ARG A 217 -5.31 3.53 17.25
C ARG A 217 -5.73 4.97 17.48
N ILE A 218 -4.89 5.97 17.11
CA ILE A 218 -5.25 7.38 17.32
C ILE A 218 -6.41 7.83 16.45
N LEU A 219 -6.73 7.14 15.35
CA LEU A 219 -7.89 7.45 14.50
C LEU A 219 -9.21 7.35 15.28
N LEU A 220 -9.28 6.47 16.28
CA LEU A 220 -10.45 6.34 17.16
C LEU A 220 -10.36 7.18 18.45
N TYR A 221 -9.27 7.90 18.68
CA TYR A 221 -9.14 8.75 19.87
C TYR A 221 -10.25 9.81 20.01
N PRO A 222 -10.69 10.49 18.93
CA PRO A 222 -11.78 11.47 19.05
C PRO A 222 -13.12 10.88 19.50
N VAL A 223 -13.33 9.57 19.34
CA VAL A 223 -14.57 8.86 19.71
C VAL A 223 -14.44 8.14 21.04
N LEU A 224 -13.31 7.42 21.25
CA LEU A 224 -13.11 6.55 22.41
C LEU A 224 -12.23 7.19 23.51
N GLY A 225 -11.64 8.37 23.25
CA GLY A 225 -10.73 9.05 24.17
C GLY A 225 -9.54 8.18 24.56
N GLU A 226 -9.14 8.25 25.82
CA GLU A 226 -8.01 7.49 26.39
C GLU A 226 -8.14 5.97 26.23
N ARG A 227 -9.36 5.43 26.08
CA ARG A 227 -9.57 3.99 25.86
C ARG A 227 -8.97 3.52 24.54
N ALA A 228 -8.93 4.39 23.50
CA ALA A 228 -8.26 4.05 22.25
C ALA A 228 -6.74 3.92 22.41
N LEU A 229 -6.14 4.65 23.33
CA LEU A 229 -4.67 4.69 23.48
C LEU A 229 -4.12 3.57 24.37
N LYS A 230 -4.91 3.06 25.31
CA LYS A 230 -4.46 2.19 26.40
C LYS A 230 -5.07 0.79 26.34
N GLY A 231 -4.35 -0.15 26.94
CA GLY A 231 -4.84 -1.51 27.18
C GLY A 231 -5.14 -2.31 25.91
N GLN A 232 -6.05 -3.25 26.06
CA GLN A 232 -6.41 -4.21 25.01
C GLN A 232 -7.15 -3.58 23.84
N THR A 233 -7.99 -2.56 24.10
CA THR A 233 -8.74 -1.86 23.03
C THR A 233 -7.80 -1.22 22.01
N GLY A 234 -6.80 -0.45 22.48
CA GLY A 234 -5.82 0.14 21.58
C GLY A 234 -5.01 -0.90 20.83
N ALA A 235 -4.62 -1.98 21.50
CA ALA A 235 -3.88 -3.07 20.89
C ALA A 235 -4.70 -3.80 19.81
N LEU A 236 -5.99 -4.00 20.03
CA LEU A 236 -6.89 -4.62 19.06
C LEU A 236 -7.08 -3.74 17.83
N ILE A 237 -7.25 -2.42 18.00
CA ILE A 237 -7.33 -1.47 16.88
C ILE A 237 -6.07 -1.54 16.01
N ASP A 238 -4.88 -1.48 16.62
CA ASP A 238 -3.63 -1.60 15.88
C ASP A 238 -3.51 -2.98 15.20
N ALA A 239 -3.88 -4.06 15.89
CA ALA A 239 -3.82 -5.41 15.33
C ALA A 239 -4.73 -5.57 14.11
N CYS A 240 -5.96 -5.06 14.12
CA CYS A 240 -6.85 -5.06 12.95
C CYS A 240 -6.19 -4.34 11.76
N CYS A 241 -5.57 -3.18 11.99
CA CYS A 241 -4.88 -2.43 10.95
C CYS A 241 -3.62 -3.15 10.44
N ILE A 242 -2.87 -3.83 11.32
CA ILE A 242 -1.71 -4.63 10.96
C ILE A 242 -2.13 -5.83 10.11
N VAL A 243 -3.16 -6.57 10.51
CA VAL A 243 -3.66 -7.73 9.75
C VAL A 243 -4.16 -7.30 8.38
N ALA A 244 -4.89 -6.20 8.28
CA ALA A 244 -5.43 -5.73 7.01
C ALA A 244 -4.34 -5.25 6.05
N VAL A 245 -3.32 -4.52 6.52
CA VAL A 245 -2.19 -4.12 5.67
C VAL A 245 -1.32 -5.32 5.29
N ALA A 246 -1.18 -6.30 6.19
CA ALA A 246 -0.50 -7.56 5.87
C ALA A 246 -1.28 -8.32 4.77
N ALA A 247 -2.59 -8.46 4.89
CA ALA A 247 -3.44 -9.08 3.87
C ALA A 247 -3.35 -8.35 2.52
N GLY A 248 -3.41 -7.01 2.54
CA GLY A 248 -3.22 -6.18 1.35
C GLY A 248 -1.84 -6.34 0.70
N THR A 249 -0.82 -6.74 1.44
CA THR A 249 0.55 -7.02 0.94
C THR A 249 0.70 -8.46 0.48
N ILE A 250 0.09 -9.41 1.18
CA ILE A 250 0.04 -10.83 0.83
C ILE A 250 -0.56 -11.02 -0.56
N GLY A 251 -1.65 -10.27 -0.89
CA GLY A 251 -2.26 -10.29 -2.22
C GLY A 251 -1.26 -10.02 -3.35
N PRO A 252 -0.62 -8.86 -3.41
CA PRO A 252 0.42 -8.56 -4.39
C PRO A 252 1.55 -9.58 -4.46
N ILE A 253 2.04 -10.08 -3.32
CA ILE A 253 3.06 -11.13 -3.32
C ILE A 253 2.55 -12.36 -4.07
N GLY A 254 1.30 -12.77 -3.82
CA GLY A 254 0.66 -13.87 -4.51
C GLY A 254 0.42 -13.59 -6.00
N PHE A 255 -0.24 -12.48 -6.33
CA PHE A 255 -0.55 -12.12 -7.72
C PHE A 255 0.69 -12.00 -8.61
N LEU A 256 1.72 -11.32 -8.12
CA LEU A 256 2.96 -11.15 -8.86
C LEU A 256 3.76 -12.46 -8.93
N GLY A 257 3.67 -13.32 -7.90
CA GLY A 257 4.25 -14.67 -7.93
C GLY A 257 3.63 -15.54 -9.01
N LEU A 258 2.29 -15.54 -9.13
CA LEU A 258 1.56 -16.21 -10.20
C LEU A 258 1.94 -15.66 -11.59
N GLN A 259 2.02 -14.33 -11.73
CA GLN A 259 2.40 -13.67 -12.98
C GLN A 259 3.82 -14.04 -13.44
N VAL A 260 4.79 -14.06 -12.51
CA VAL A 260 6.17 -14.45 -12.83
C VAL A 260 6.25 -15.92 -13.22
N SER A 261 5.53 -16.81 -12.51
CA SER A 261 5.49 -18.25 -12.83
C SER A 261 4.94 -18.50 -14.23
N TYR A 262 3.79 -17.90 -14.56
CA TYR A 262 3.21 -17.98 -15.89
C TYR A 262 4.17 -17.46 -16.98
N ALA A 263 4.79 -16.31 -16.74
CA ALA A 263 5.70 -15.73 -17.72
C ALA A 263 6.98 -16.57 -17.91
N LEU A 264 7.51 -17.21 -16.86
CA LEU A 264 8.63 -18.15 -16.98
C LEU A 264 8.25 -19.39 -17.81
N ASN A 265 6.99 -19.83 -17.70
CA ASN A 265 6.50 -20.93 -18.53
C ASN A 265 6.48 -20.54 -20.01
N VAL A 266 5.86 -19.41 -20.34
CA VAL A 266 5.71 -18.99 -21.74
C VAL A 266 7.03 -18.62 -22.40
N LEU A 267 7.98 -18.01 -21.63
CA LEU A 267 9.24 -17.51 -22.19
C LEU A 267 10.37 -18.55 -22.18
N PHE A 268 10.35 -19.48 -21.23
CA PHE A 268 11.48 -20.38 -20.96
C PHE A 268 11.06 -21.85 -20.79
N GLU A 269 9.78 -22.18 -21.02
CA GLU A 269 9.21 -23.52 -20.87
C GLU A 269 9.35 -24.11 -19.45
N ILE A 270 9.54 -23.25 -18.44
CA ILE A 270 9.56 -23.67 -17.03
C ILE A 270 8.12 -23.99 -16.61
N PRO A 271 7.81 -25.18 -16.04
CA PRO A 271 6.45 -25.55 -15.70
C PRO A 271 5.75 -24.52 -14.80
N ASP A 272 4.58 -24.02 -15.23
CA ASP A 272 3.72 -23.17 -14.38
C ASP A 272 2.93 -24.07 -13.43
N GLY A 273 3.33 -24.04 -12.16
CA GLY A 273 2.71 -24.83 -11.11
C GLY A 273 3.17 -24.39 -9.74
N PHE A 274 2.58 -24.97 -8.70
CA PHE A 274 2.84 -24.59 -7.32
C PHE A 274 4.34 -24.62 -6.95
N THR A 275 5.11 -25.58 -7.48
CA THR A 275 6.56 -25.67 -7.21
C THR A 275 7.30 -24.42 -7.71
N THR A 276 7.01 -23.96 -8.92
CA THR A 276 7.64 -22.75 -9.49
C THR A 276 7.20 -21.51 -8.70
N GLN A 277 5.93 -21.39 -8.38
CA GLN A 277 5.37 -20.30 -7.56
C GLN A 277 6.00 -20.28 -6.16
N LEU A 278 6.17 -21.45 -5.53
CA LEU A 278 6.85 -21.61 -4.26
C LEU A 278 8.30 -21.09 -4.32
N ILE A 279 9.06 -21.49 -5.35
CA ILE A 279 10.45 -21.05 -5.52
C ILE A 279 10.53 -19.53 -5.69
N ILE A 280 9.64 -18.92 -6.51
CA ILE A 280 9.60 -17.48 -6.75
C ILE A 280 9.31 -16.72 -5.46
N VAL A 281 8.27 -17.12 -4.73
CA VAL A 281 7.86 -16.45 -3.48
C VAL A 281 8.92 -16.66 -2.40
N MET A 282 9.50 -17.86 -2.26
CA MET A 282 10.59 -18.13 -1.31
C MET A 282 11.85 -17.32 -1.63
N PHE A 283 12.17 -17.13 -2.91
CA PHE A 283 13.26 -16.26 -3.32
C PHE A 283 12.99 -14.79 -2.92
N ALA A 284 11.78 -14.29 -3.12
CA ALA A 284 11.39 -12.96 -2.68
C ALA A 284 11.48 -12.82 -1.16
N ILE A 285 10.95 -13.80 -0.39
CA ILE A 285 11.06 -13.86 1.08
C ILE A 285 12.53 -13.78 1.51
N ALA A 286 13.40 -14.58 0.90
CA ALA A 286 14.82 -14.58 1.23
C ALA A 286 15.45 -13.21 0.99
N LEU A 287 15.17 -12.55 -0.14
CA LEU A 287 15.74 -11.26 -0.48
C LEU A 287 15.34 -10.16 0.52
N TYR A 288 14.05 -9.99 0.82
CA TYR A 288 13.65 -8.92 1.74
C TYR A 288 13.96 -9.27 3.21
N THR A 289 14.02 -10.55 3.57
CA THR A 289 14.47 -10.98 4.90
C THR A 289 15.96 -10.72 5.08
N LEU A 290 16.79 -11.03 4.10
CA LEU A 290 18.22 -10.68 4.09
C LEU A 290 18.43 -9.17 4.17
N SER A 291 17.61 -8.39 3.46
CA SER A 291 17.60 -6.93 3.59
C SER A 291 17.31 -6.49 5.03
N ALA A 292 16.30 -7.09 5.65
CA ALA A 292 15.92 -6.79 7.03
C ALA A 292 17.02 -7.10 8.04
N ILE A 293 17.72 -8.23 7.89
CA ILE A 293 18.78 -8.69 8.81
C ILE A 293 20.07 -7.89 8.63
N SER A 294 20.47 -7.65 7.37
CA SER A 294 21.75 -6.99 7.06
C SER A 294 21.76 -5.48 7.25
N GLY A 295 20.59 -4.86 7.51
CA GLY A 295 20.47 -3.41 7.58
C GLY A 295 20.80 -2.69 6.26
N LEU A 296 20.71 -3.39 5.13
CA LEU A 296 21.04 -2.91 3.79
C LEU A 296 20.05 -1.87 3.25
N ASN A 297 19.66 -0.90 4.10
CA ASN A 297 18.75 0.19 3.70
C ASN A 297 19.18 0.90 2.42
N ARG A 298 20.50 1.01 2.16
CA ARG A 298 21.02 1.60 0.91
C ARG A 298 20.79 0.70 -0.30
N GLY A 299 20.91 -0.62 -0.16
CA GLY A 299 20.68 -1.58 -1.24
C GLY A 299 19.23 -1.58 -1.70
N MET A 300 18.29 -1.63 -0.76
CA MET A 300 16.85 -1.57 -1.06
C MET A 300 16.44 -0.23 -1.66
N GLN A 301 17.01 0.89 -1.19
CA GLN A 301 16.77 2.19 -1.81
C GLN A 301 17.30 2.26 -3.25
N MET A 302 18.44 1.66 -3.54
CA MET A 302 18.96 1.55 -4.91
C MET A 302 18.06 0.70 -5.78
N LEU A 303 17.63 -0.46 -5.28
CA LEU A 303 16.74 -1.37 -6.00
C LEU A 303 15.38 -0.71 -6.30
N SER A 304 14.81 -0.01 -5.32
CA SER A 304 13.57 0.76 -5.51
C SER A 304 13.74 1.89 -6.53
N ARG A 305 14.85 2.64 -6.51
CA ARG A 305 15.14 3.67 -7.51
C ARG A 305 15.30 3.09 -8.91
N PHE A 306 16.03 1.99 -9.01
CA PHE A 306 16.19 1.27 -10.29
C PHE A 306 14.82 0.86 -10.83
N ASN A 307 13.95 0.31 -9.98
CA ASN A 307 12.62 -0.14 -10.38
C ASN A 307 11.75 1.00 -10.91
N VAL A 308 11.78 2.16 -10.25
CA VAL A 308 11.07 3.36 -10.73
C VAL A 308 11.60 3.83 -12.09
N ILE A 309 12.94 3.85 -12.26
CA ILE A 309 13.56 4.22 -13.53
C ILE A 309 13.16 3.22 -14.62
N LEU A 310 13.20 1.92 -14.31
CA LEU A 310 12.79 0.86 -15.22
C LEU A 310 11.31 1.00 -15.61
N ALA A 311 10.41 1.24 -14.65
CA ALA A 311 9.00 1.48 -14.91
C ALA A 311 8.80 2.69 -15.86
N CYS A 312 9.46 3.81 -15.57
CA CYS A 312 9.41 5.00 -16.44
C CYS A 312 9.99 4.72 -17.84
N ALA A 313 11.09 3.98 -17.93
CA ALA A 313 11.70 3.60 -19.21
C ALA A 313 10.76 2.72 -20.04
N LEU A 314 10.10 1.73 -19.41
CA LEU A 314 9.10 0.88 -20.07
C LEU A 314 7.87 1.67 -20.51
N MET A 315 7.39 2.62 -19.69
CA MET A 315 6.31 3.53 -20.08
C MET A 315 6.69 4.33 -21.33
N VAL A 316 7.88 4.94 -21.33
CA VAL A 316 8.37 5.70 -22.49
C VAL A 316 8.53 4.79 -23.71
N TYR A 317 9.03 3.57 -23.52
CA TYR A 317 9.16 2.59 -24.59
C TYR A 317 7.80 2.26 -25.23
N ILE A 318 6.78 1.95 -24.42
CA ILE A 318 5.43 1.67 -24.92
C ILE A 318 4.83 2.89 -25.61
N LEU A 319 5.06 4.10 -25.09
CA LEU A 319 4.61 5.33 -25.74
C LEU A 319 5.28 5.59 -27.10
N LEU A 320 6.54 5.19 -27.28
CA LEU A 320 7.27 5.42 -28.53
C LEU A 320 7.00 4.34 -29.58
N PHE A 321 6.82 3.10 -29.17
CA PHE A 321 6.78 1.93 -30.03
C PHE A 321 5.43 1.21 -30.02
N GLY A 322 4.55 1.54 -29.11
CA GLY A 322 3.19 1.00 -29.00
C GLY A 322 2.15 1.87 -29.72
N PRO A 323 0.86 1.66 -29.42
CA PRO A 323 -0.26 2.32 -30.08
C PRO A 323 -0.50 3.74 -29.51
N THR A 324 0.44 4.66 -29.68
CA THR A 324 0.50 5.98 -29.05
C THR A 324 -0.79 6.80 -29.24
N ASN A 325 -1.33 6.83 -30.47
CA ASN A 325 -2.57 7.55 -30.74
C ASN A 325 -3.76 6.99 -29.93
N PHE A 326 -3.87 5.67 -29.85
CA PHE A 326 -4.91 5.03 -29.06
C PHE A 326 -4.73 5.35 -27.57
N ILE A 327 -3.50 5.30 -27.04
CA ILE A 327 -3.21 5.61 -25.64
C ILE A 327 -3.70 7.02 -25.27
N PHE A 328 -3.33 8.05 -26.02
CA PHE A 328 -3.77 9.42 -25.69
C PHE A 328 -5.27 9.61 -25.86
N ASN A 329 -5.86 9.10 -26.96
CA ASN A 329 -7.29 9.22 -27.19
C ASN A 329 -8.12 8.49 -26.14
N SER A 330 -7.74 7.24 -25.82
CA SER A 330 -8.47 6.43 -24.84
C SER A 330 -8.28 6.94 -23.40
N TYR A 331 -7.12 7.54 -23.09
CA TYR A 331 -6.94 8.23 -21.80
C TYR A 331 -7.94 9.37 -21.61
N ILE A 332 -8.04 10.26 -22.60
CA ILE A 332 -8.96 11.41 -22.54
C ILE A 332 -10.42 10.93 -22.52
N GLN A 333 -10.78 10.02 -23.41
CA GLN A 333 -12.15 9.48 -23.49
C GLN A 333 -12.51 8.68 -22.23
N GLY A 334 -11.60 7.81 -21.74
CA GLY A 334 -11.81 7.02 -20.54
C GLY A 334 -12.01 7.88 -19.29
N VAL A 335 -11.22 8.96 -19.14
CA VAL A 335 -11.44 9.93 -18.06
C VAL A 335 -12.79 10.63 -18.22
N GLY A 336 -13.15 11.07 -19.43
CA GLY A 336 -14.46 11.69 -19.72
C GLY A 336 -15.60 10.75 -19.36
N THR A 337 -15.58 9.52 -19.87
CA THR A 337 -16.61 8.50 -19.61
C THR A 337 -16.72 8.18 -18.10
N MET A 338 -15.60 8.06 -17.39
CA MET A 338 -15.60 7.85 -15.95
C MET A 338 -16.21 9.04 -15.19
N LEU A 339 -15.93 10.29 -15.61
CA LEU A 339 -16.50 11.47 -14.98
C LEU A 339 -18.01 11.60 -15.23
N ASP A 340 -18.47 11.33 -16.46
CA ASP A 340 -19.90 11.32 -16.81
C ASP A 340 -20.68 10.26 -16.00
N ASN A 341 -20.06 9.11 -15.72
CA ASN A 341 -20.67 8.01 -14.99
C ASN A 341 -20.19 7.91 -13.53
N PHE A 342 -19.55 8.96 -12.99
CA PHE A 342 -18.88 8.88 -11.68
C PHE A 342 -19.81 8.44 -10.55
N ILE A 343 -20.96 9.09 -10.40
CA ILE A 343 -21.93 8.72 -9.36
C ILE A 343 -22.60 7.37 -9.66
N PRO A 344 -23.12 7.12 -10.87
CA PRO A 344 -23.62 5.78 -11.23
C PRO A 344 -22.62 4.64 -10.94
N MET A 345 -21.35 4.78 -11.30
CA MET A 345 -20.32 3.78 -11.03
C MET A 345 -20.04 3.62 -9.53
N ALA A 346 -19.96 4.74 -8.79
CA ALA A 346 -19.71 4.72 -7.36
C ALA A 346 -20.84 4.05 -6.55
N THR A 347 -22.07 4.13 -7.06
CA THR A 347 -23.27 3.68 -6.36
C THR A 347 -23.97 2.48 -7.01
N TYR A 348 -23.40 1.88 -8.06
CA TYR A 348 -23.94 0.73 -8.75
C TYR A 348 -24.17 -0.46 -7.81
N ARG A 349 -25.37 -1.06 -7.89
CA ARG A 349 -25.75 -2.23 -7.08
C ARG A 349 -26.54 -3.29 -7.88
N GLY A 350 -26.56 -3.17 -9.22
CA GLY A 350 -27.37 -4.03 -10.06
C GLY A 350 -26.90 -5.49 -10.17
N ASP A 351 -25.61 -5.77 -9.89
CA ASP A 351 -25.02 -7.11 -9.91
C ASP A 351 -24.08 -7.30 -8.72
N GLU A 352 -24.56 -7.98 -7.69
CA GLU A 352 -23.77 -8.23 -6.47
C GLU A 352 -22.62 -9.21 -6.71
N GLY A 353 -22.77 -10.16 -7.62
CA GLY A 353 -21.74 -11.13 -7.99
C GLY A 353 -20.54 -10.42 -8.63
N TRP A 354 -20.77 -9.60 -9.65
CA TRP A 354 -19.75 -8.80 -10.28
C TRP A 354 -19.09 -7.82 -9.32
N LEU A 355 -19.90 -7.10 -8.52
CA LEU A 355 -19.40 -6.15 -7.54
C LEU A 355 -18.47 -6.79 -6.52
N SER A 356 -18.75 -8.02 -6.10
CA SER A 356 -17.94 -8.71 -5.07
C SER A 356 -16.52 -8.95 -5.54
N TRP A 357 -16.35 -9.35 -6.80
CA TRP A 357 -15.06 -9.68 -7.40
C TRP A 357 -14.28 -8.47 -7.90
N TRP A 358 -14.95 -7.33 -8.13
CA TRP A 358 -14.34 -6.13 -8.69
C TRP A 358 -14.41 -4.94 -7.72
N THR A 359 -15.48 -4.18 -7.73
CA THR A 359 -15.57 -2.92 -6.99
C THR A 359 -15.36 -3.09 -5.49
N VAL A 360 -16.05 -4.05 -4.87
CA VAL A 360 -15.96 -4.28 -3.41
C VAL A 360 -14.59 -4.83 -3.04
N PHE A 361 -14.02 -5.71 -3.86
CA PHE A 361 -12.66 -6.22 -3.67
C PHE A 361 -11.63 -5.08 -3.71
N PHE A 362 -11.57 -4.28 -4.77
CA PHE A 362 -10.59 -3.21 -4.87
C PHE A 362 -10.75 -2.21 -3.74
N TRP A 363 -11.96 -1.78 -3.45
CA TRP A 363 -12.20 -0.78 -2.41
C TRP A 363 -11.99 -1.32 -1.01
N GLY A 364 -12.28 -2.60 -0.76
CA GLY A 364 -11.88 -3.28 0.46
C GLY A 364 -10.36 -3.33 0.63
N TRP A 365 -9.64 -3.58 -0.45
CA TRP A 365 -8.18 -3.57 -0.46
C TRP A 365 -7.61 -2.19 -0.09
N PHE A 366 -8.09 -1.12 -0.73
CA PHE A 366 -7.66 0.24 -0.40
C PHE A 366 -8.04 0.65 1.03
N LEU A 367 -9.21 0.24 1.52
CA LEU A 367 -9.61 0.43 2.92
C LEU A 367 -8.60 -0.20 3.89
N GLY A 368 -8.18 -1.44 3.62
CA GLY A 368 -7.20 -2.15 4.44
C GLY A 368 -5.87 -1.41 4.59
N TYR A 369 -5.43 -0.71 3.55
CA TYR A 369 -4.22 0.13 3.58
C TYR A 369 -4.41 1.45 4.33
N GLY A 370 -5.64 1.98 4.40
CA GLY A 370 -5.95 3.35 4.83
C GLY A 370 -5.22 3.82 6.09
N PRO A 371 -5.32 3.14 7.25
CA PRO A 371 -4.72 3.61 8.49
C PRO A 371 -3.19 3.67 8.46
N MET A 372 -2.54 2.68 7.83
CA MET A 372 -1.08 2.62 7.76
C MET A 372 -0.54 3.66 6.79
N MET A 373 -1.23 3.89 5.68
CA MET A 373 -0.89 4.94 4.74
C MET A 373 -1.14 6.34 5.30
N ALA A 374 -2.18 6.52 6.12
CA ALA A 374 -2.38 7.80 6.83
C ALA A 374 -1.19 8.16 7.72
N ILE A 375 -0.62 7.17 8.41
CA ILE A 375 0.61 7.34 9.21
C ILE A 375 1.81 7.70 8.33
N PHE A 376 1.98 6.99 7.22
CA PHE A 376 3.04 7.25 6.27
C PHE A 376 2.93 8.67 5.68
N ILE A 377 1.74 9.06 5.21
CA ILE A 377 1.47 10.38 4.65
C ILE A 377 1.71 11.48 5.71
N ALA A 378 1.26 11.26 6.94
CA ALA A 378 1.47 12.19 8.03
C ALA A 378 2.97 12.48 8.28
N ARG A 379 3.82 11.45 8.23
CA ARG A 379 5.28 11.59 8.43
C ARG A 379 5.95 12.42 7.34
N ILE A 380 5.55 12.27 6.08
CA ILE A 380 6.21 12.93 4.95
C ILE A 380 5.58 14.27 4.57
N SER A 381 4.39 14.59 5.11
CA SER A 381 3.59 15.75 4.71
C SER A 381 3.62 16.90 5.72
N ARG A 382 4.49 16.85 6.71
CA ARG A 382 4.61 17.89 7.74
C ARG A 382 4.90 19.25 7.10
N GLY A 383 4.13 20.27 7.47
CA GLY A 383 4.21 21.63 6.90
C GLY A 383 3.46 21.80 5.57
N ARG A 384 2.73 20.78 5.09
CA ARG A 384 1.85 20.89 3.91
C ARG A 384 0.47 21.38 4.29
N SER A 385 -0.17 22.09 3.36
CA SER A 385 -1.56 22.48 3.53
C SER A 385 -2.52 21.30 3.26
N ILE A 386 -3.71 21.35 3.85
CA ILE A 386 -4.79 20.38 3.58
C ILE A 386 -5.05 20.29 2.08
N ARG A 387 -5.11 21.43 1.36
CA ARG A 387 -5.28 21.44 -0.10
C ARG A 387 -4.18 20.68 -0.82
N GLN A 388 -2.92 20.90 -0.46
CA GLN A 388 -1.80 20.19 -1.09
C GLN A 388 -1.91 18.69 -0.88
N ILE A 389 -2.21 18.24 0.34
CA ILE A 389 -2.32 16.81 0.66
C ILE A 389 -3.48 16.18 -0.12
N ILE A 390 -4.68 16.75 -0.02
CA ILE A 390 -5.87 16.18 -0.67
C ILE A 390 -5.73 16.22 -2.19
N SER A 391 -5.31 17.36 -2.79
CA SER A 391 -5.16 17.45 -4.24
C SER A 391 -4.13 16.47 -4.79
N THR A 392 -3.00 16.30 -4.10
CA THR A 392 -1.97 15.35 -4.55
C THR A 392 -2.46 13.92 -4.46
N ILE A 393 -3.08 13.54 -3.34
CA ILE A 393 -3.51 12.15 -3.11
C ILE A 393 -4.77 11.82 -3.91
N SER A 394 -5.80 12.70 -3.84
CA SER A 394 -7.12 12.36 -4.37
C SER A 394 -7.36 12.82 -5.81
N ILE A 395 -6.46 13.58 -6.43
CA ILE A 395 -6.59 14.03 -7.81
C ILE A 395 -5.36 13.69 -8.64
N VAL A 396 -4.16 14.18 -8.26
CA VAL A 396 -2.97 14.05 -9.12
C VAL A 396 -2.52 12.59 -9.21
N ALA A 397 -2.47 11.88 -8.08
CA ALA A 397 -2.07 10.47 -8.06
C ALA A 397 -3.02 9.56 -8.86
N PRO A 398 -4.37 9.69 -8.75
CA PRO A 398 -5.30 9.00 -9.65
C PRO A 398 -5.04 9.25 -11.13
N LEU A 399 -4.85 10.50 -11.55
CA LEU A 399 -4.59 10.82 -12.96
C LEU A 399 -3.30 10.15 -13.48
N VAL A 400 -2.25 10.08 -12.66
CA VAL A 400 -1.03 9.33 -13.00
C VAL A 400 -1.31 7.83 -13.09
N THR A 401 -2.14 7.30 -12.19
CA THR A 401 -2.57 5.89 -12.22
C THR A 401 -3.36 5.58 -13.48
N PHE A 402 -4.31 6.43 -13.89
CA PHE A 402 -5.06 6.26 -15.13
C PHE A 402 -4.16 6.21 -16.35
N PHE A 403 -3.14 7.08 -16.38
CA PHE A 403 -2.17 7.10 -17.47
C PHE A 403 -1.35 5.80 -17.54
N TRP A 404 -0.93 5.27 -16.38
CA TRP A 404 -0.26 3.98 -16.30
C TRP A 404 -1.14 2.83 -16.80
N PHE A 405 -2.41 2.77 -16.37
CA PHE A 405 -3.38 1.77 -16.83
C PHE A 405 -3.65 1.87 -18.34
N THR A 406 -3.69 3.09 -18.87
CA THR A 406 -3.88 3.30 -20.31
C THR A 406 -2.65 2.89 -21.11
N ILE A 407 -1.44 3.19 -20.63
CA ILE A 407 -0.21 2.78 -21.31
C ILE A 407 -0.12 1.26 -21.37
N VAL A 408 -0.37 0.56 -20.28
CA VAL A 408 -0.20 -0.90 -20.23
C VAL A 408 -1.45 -1.61 -20.76
N GLY A 409 -2.58 -1.47 -20.08
CA GLY A 409 -3.82 -2.14 -20.44
C GLY A 409 -4.44 -1.61 -21.71
N GLY A 410 -4.44 -0.28 -21.90
CA GLY A 410 -4.94 0.34 -23.12
C GLY A 410 -4.15 -0.09 -24.36
N SER A 411 -2.85 -0.33 -24.26
CA SER A 411 -2.08 -0.93 -25.35
C SER A 411 -2.57 -2.33 -25.70
N GLY A 412 -2.86 -3.15 -24.67
CA GLY A 412 -3.45 -4.48 -24.87
C GLY A 412 -4.79 -4.42 -25.59
N LEU A 413 -5.66 -3.48 -25.20
CA LEU A 413 -6.94 -3.25 -25.87
C LEU A 413 -6.76 -2.81 -27.34
N ALA A 414 -5.79 -1.92 -27.60
CA ALA A 414 -5.50 -1.50 -28.95
C ALA A 414 -5.01 -2.65 -29.86
N PHE A 415 -4.15 -3.51 -29.33
CA PHE A 415 -3.67 -4.69 -30.04
C PHE A 415 -4.80 -5.67 -30.33
N GLU A 416 -5.66 -5.92 -29.35
CA GLU A 416 -6.84 -6.78 -29.50
C GLU A 416 -7.83 -6.26 -30.54
N ILE A 417 -8.08 -4.95 -30.56
CA ILE A 417 -8.95 -4.31 -31.56
C ILE A 417 -8.35 -4.40 -32.97
N ALA A 418 -7.04 -4.22 -33.08
CA ALA A 418 -6.35 -4.27 -34.37
C ALA A 418 -6.20 -5.70 -34.90
N ASN A 419 -6.00 -6.66 -34.01
CA ASN A 419 -5.83 -8.06 -34.33
C ASN A 419 -6.56 -8.91 -33.27
N PRO A 420 -7.83 -9.29 -33.51
CA PRO A 420 -8.60 -10.09 -32.57
C PRO A 420 -7.87 -11.37 -32.16
N ASP A 421 -8.06 -11.79 -30.93
CA ASP A 421 -7.39 -12.92 -30.27
C ASP A 421 -5.89 -12.73 -29.97
N SER A 422 -5.31 -11.57 -30.27
CA SER A 422 -3.91 -11.30 -30.00
C SER A 422 -3.57 -11.18 -28.51
N VAL A 423 -4.53 -10.75 -27.71
CA VAL A 423 -4.42 -10.60 -26.25
C VAL A 423 -5.47 -11.44 -25.53
N SER A 424 -6.71 -11.44 -26.00
CA SER A 424 -7.83 -12.15 -25.34
C SER A 424 -7.64 -13.66 -25.32
N LYS A 425 -7.00 -14.27 -26.32
CA LYS A 425 -6.68 -15.69 -26.33
C LYS A 425 -5.77 -16.11 -25.16
N ALA A 426 -4.79 -15.31 -24.78
CA ALA A 426 -3.95 -15.57 -23.62
C ALA A 426 -4.71 -15.39 -22.29
N PHE A 427 -5.87 -14.75 -22.36
CA PHE A 427 -6.78 -14.49 -21.24
C PHE A 427 -7.91 -15.53 -21.11
N GLU A 428 -7.98 -16.52 -21.99
CA GLU A 428 -8.96 -17.60 -21.91
C GLU A 428 -8.98 -18.24 -20.52
N GLY A 429 -10.17 -18.56 -20.02
CA GLY A 429 -10.35 -19.09 -18.67
C GLY A 429 -10.07 -18.07 -17.56
N PHE A 430 -10.09 -16.77 -17.86
CA PHE A 430 -9.77 -15.70 -16.90
C PHE A 430 -8.33 -15.77 -16.39
N ASN A 431 -7.37 -16.10 -17.27
CA ASN A 431 -5.95 -16.16 -16.96
C ASN A 431 -5.37 -14.75 -16.73
N LEU A 432 -5.71 -14.15 -15.60
CA LEU A 432 -5.22 -12.82 -15.20
C LEU A 432 -3.68 -12.71 -15.20
N PRO A 433 -2.91 -13.71 -14.71
CA PRO A 433 -1.45 -13.68 -14.80
C PRO A 433 -0.89 -13.52 -16.21
N GLY A 434 -1.58 -14.04 -17.22
CA GLY A 434 -1.17 -13.97 -18.62
C GLY A 434 -1.31 -12.61 -19.28
N ALA A 435 -2.16 -11.73 -18.74
CA ALA A 435 -2.54 -10.48 -19.39
C ALA A 435 -1.33 -9.57 -19.71
N LEU A 436 -0.42 -9.37 -18.78
CA LEU A 436 0.74 -8.51 -18.99
C LEU A 436 1.66 -9.07 -20.08
N LEU A 437 1.88 -10.38 -20.08
CA LEU A 437 2.73 -11.03 -21.08
C LEU A 437 2.10 -10.95 -22.46
N ALA A 438 0.78 -11.15 -22.57
CA ALA A 438 0.05 -10.98 -23.83
C ALA A 438 0.28 -9.59 -24.45
N VAL A 439 0.26 -8.54 -23.63
CA VAL A 439 0.56 -7.17 -24.08
C VAL A 439 1.99 -7.03 -24.54
N THR A 440 2.96 -7.51 -23.74
CA THR A 440 4.40 -7.34 -24.07
C THR A 440 4.82 -8.11 -25.32
N GLN A 441 4.15 -9.22 -25.61
CA GLN A 441 4.39 -10.03 -26.82
C GLN A 441 3.98 -9.32 -28.11
N GLN A 442 3.12 -8.30 -28.05
CA GLN A 442 2.70 -7.51 -29.22
C GLN A 442 3.65 -6.31 -29.50
N LEU A 443 4.60 -6.06 -28.63
CA LEU A 443 5.56 -4.94 -28.77
C LEU A 443 6.81 -5.37 -29.54
N PRO A 444 7.53 -4.43 -30.19
CA PRO A 444 8.85 -4.74 -30.74
C PRO A 444 9.79 -5.30 -29.67
N LEU A 445 10.69 -6.21 -30.05
CA LEU A 445 11.59 -6.92 -29.13
C LEU A 445 10.84 -7.64 -27.98
N PRO A 446 9.83 -8.46 -28.26
CA PRO A 446 8.89 -8.97 -27.25
C PRO A 446 9.59 -9.73 -26.11
N LEU A 447 10.57 -10.59 -26.42
CA LEU A 447 11.32 -11.32 -25.38
C LEU A 447 12.05 -10.36 -24.43
N PHE A 448 12.75 -9.35 -24.99
CA PHE A 448 13.52 -8.40 -24.19
C PHE A 448 12.61 -7.57 -23.27
N ILE A 449 11.50 -7.05 -23.82
CA ILE A 449 10.54 -6.26 -23.04
C ILE A 449 9.84 -7.12 -21.98
N SER A 450 9.47 -8.35 -22.29
CA SER A 450 8.89 -9.28 -21.32
C SER A 450 9.86 -9.57 -20.17
N ILE A 451 11.16 -9.79 -20.44
CA ILE A 451 12.17 -9.96 -19.40
C ILE A 451 12.28 -8.72 -18.52
N LEU A 452 12.27 -7.50 -19.10
CA LEU A 452 12.32 -6.27 -18.32
C LEU A 452 11.08 -6.12 -17.42
N PHE A 453 9.90 -6.51 -17.88
CA PHE A 453 8.70 -6.53 -17.05
C PHE A 453 8.75 -7.60 -15.95
N LEU A 454 9.37 -8.77 -16.21
CA LEU A 454 9.62 -9.78 -15.17
C LEU A 454 10.55 -9.24 -14.07
N ILE A 455 11.62 -8.56 -14.46
CA ILE A 455 12.54 -7.89 -13.53
C ILE A 455 11.79 -6.84 -12.72
N LEU A 456 11.03 -5.97 -13.38
CA LEU A 456 10.19 -4.95 -12.74
C LEU A 456 9.25 -5.57 -11.69
N THR A 457 8.51 -6.60 -12.08
CA THR A 457 7.56 -7.32 -11.23
C THR A 457 8.26 -7.94 -10.01
N THR A 458 9.36 -8.65 -10.22
CA THR A 458 10.13 -9.29 -9.15
C THR A 458 10.65 -8.26 -8.14
N ILE A 459 11.19 -7.14 -8.60
CA ILE A 459 11.67 -6.08 -7.72
C ILE A 459 10.50 -5.46 -6.94
N PHE A 460 9.34 -5.31 -7.55
CA PHE A 460 8.15 -4.82 -6.83
C PHE A 460 7.71 -5.75 -5.71
N ILE A 461 7.71 -7.08 -5.92
CA ILE A 461 7.43 -8.06 -4.84
C ILE A 461 8.38 -7.82 -3.66
N VAL A 462 9.68 -7.78 -3.93
CA VAL A 462 10.73 -7.65 -2.92
C VAL A 462 10.63 -6.32 -2.17
N THR A 463 10.49 -5.21 -2.89
CA THR A 463 10.45 -3.88 -2.27
C THR A 463 9.15 -3.61 -1.52
N THR A 464 8.03 -4.17 -1.98
CA THR A 464 6.75 -4.10 -1.27
C THR A 464 6.80 -4.90 0.03
N GLY A 465 7.31 -6.13 -0.01
CA GLY A 465 7.49 -6.98 1.17
C GLY A 465 8.39 -6.30 2.22
N ASP A 466 9.55 -5.77 1.82
CA ASP A 466 10.46 -5.07 2.73
C ASP A 466 9.81 -3.82 3.37
N SER A 467 9.15 -2.99 2.57
CA SER A 467 8.51 -1.75 3.06
C SER A 467 7.38 -2.02 4.05
N MET A 468 6.58 -3.06 3.82
CA MET A 468 5.45 -3.38 4.69
C MET A 468 5.90 -4.10 5.96
N THR A 469 6.89 -4.98 5.90
CA THR A 469 7.50 -5.58 7.10
C THR A 469 8.09 -4.50 8.01
N TYR A 470 8.77 -3.51 7.43
CA TYR A 470 9.27 -2.36 8.17
C TYR A 470 8.13 -1.57 8.83
N THR A 471 7.09 -1.22 8.07
CA THR A 471 5.96 -0.40 8.56
C THR A 471 5.21 -1.09 9.70
N ILE A 472 4.90 -2.38 9.57
CA ILE A 472 4.26 -3.18 10.61
C ILE A 472 5.15 -3.22 11.86
N SER A 473 6.45 -3.45 11.68
CA SER A 473 7.40 -3.54 12.79
C SER A 473 7.55 -2.23 13.55
N VAL A 474 7.54 -1.07 12.87
CA VAL A 474 7.51 0.26 13.50
C VAL A 474 6.28 0.45 14.38
N VAL A 475 5.10 0.04 13.91
CA VAL A 475 3.86 0.17 14.71
C VAL A 475 3.88 -0.72 15.94
N ILE A 476 4.45 -1.93 15.83
CA ILE A 476 4.54 -2.88 16.93
C ILE A 476 5.57 -2.42 17.97
N SER A 477 6.83 -2.17 17.56
CA SER A 477 7.90 -1.80 18.48
C SER A 477 7.76 -0.35 19.01
N GLY A 478 7.17 0.54 18.20
CA GLY A 478 7.17 1.98 18.49
C GLY A 478 8.49 2.67 18.18
N GLU A 479 9.48 1.95 17.66
CA GLU A 479 10.81 2.46 17.32
C GLU A 479 10.91 2.84 15.85
N THR A 480 11.73 3.85 15.54
CA THR A 480 12.00 4.25 14.15
C THR A 480 12.90 3.27 13.40
N GLU A 481 13.70 2.50 14.14
CA GLU A 481 14.59 1.45 13.63
C GLU A 481 14.20 0.11 14.29
N PRO A 482 13.15 -0.57 13.78
CA PRO A 482 12.67 -1.80 14.38
C PRO A 482 13.68 -2.94 14.23
N ASN A 483 13.68 -3.85 15.21
CA ASN A 483 14.56 -5.00 15.25
C ASN A 483 14.37 -5.91 14.01
N ALA A 484 15.47 -6.40 13.46
CA ALA A 484 15.49 -7.29 12.29
C ALA A 484 14.65 -8.56 12.50
N ILE A 485 14.57 -9.08 13.73
CA ILE A 485 13.80 -10.30 14.06
C ILE A 485 12.30 -10.08 13.80
N ILE A 486 11.73 -8.94 14.23
CA ILE A 486 10.30 -8.63 14.00
C ILE A 486 10.04 -8.45 12.51
N ARG A 487 10.93 -7.74 11.80
CA ARG A 487 10.83 -7.57 10.35
C ARG A 487 10.87 -8.91 9.62
N SER A 488 11.80 -9.79 9.98
CA SER A 488 11.92 -11.14 9.40
C SER A 488 10.70 -12.00 9.70
N PHE A 489 10.18 -11.95 10.94
CA PHE A 489 8.95 -12.66 11.31
C PHE A 489 7.78 -12.27 10.40
N TRP A 490 7.50 -10.98 10.26
CA TRP A 490 6.41 -10.52 9.41
C TRP A 490 6.64 -10.83 7.93
N GLY A 491 7.88 -10.71 7.46
CA GLY A 491 8.24 -11.07 6.10
C GLY A 491 7.95 -12.54 5.77
N ILE A 492 8.41 -13.43 6.63
CA ILE A 492 8.18 -14.87 6.47
C ILE A 492 6.68 -15.20 6.58
N MET A 493 5.99 -14.65 7.58
CA MET A 493 4.57 -14.91 7.77
C MET A 493 3.72 -14.45 6.59
N MET A 494 3.98 -13.27 6.03
CA MET A 494 3.27 -12.79 4.84
C MET A 494 3.52 -13.66 3.61
N GLY A 495 4.77 -14.04 3.36
CA GLY A 495 5.12 -14.90 2.23
C GLY A 495 4.53 -16.31 2.36
N VAL A 496 4.62 -16.94 3.53
CA VAL A 496 4.01 -18.25 3.80
C VAL A 496 2.48 -18.19 3.64
N THR A 497 1.83 -17.13 4.15
CA THR A 497 0.38 -16.95 3.98
C THR A 497 0.01 -16.79 2.49
N ALA A 498 0.81 -16.05 1.71
CA ALA A 498 0.60 -15.94 0.26
C ALA A 498 0.66 -17.30 -0.44
N LEU A 499 1.67 -18.11 -0.11
CA LEU A 499 1.82 -19.47 -0.67
C LEU A 499 0.64 -20.38 -0.31
N ILE A 500 0.17 -20.32 0.93
CA ILE A 500 -0.99 -21.09 1.37
C ILE A 500 -2.23 -20.66 0.57
N LEU A 501 -2.49 -19.36 0.46
CA LEU A 501 -3.64 -18.85 -0.29
C LEU A 501 -3.59 -19.23 -1.78
N ILE A 502 -2.40 -19.23 -2.40
CA ILE A 502 -2.22 -19.72 -3.76
C ILE A 502 -2.55 -21.21 -3.87
N SER A 503 -2.24 -22.01 -2.86
CA SER A 503 -2.46 -23.46 -2.86
C SER A 503 -3.92 -23.88 -2.61
N LEU A 504 -4.76 -22.99 -2.06
CA LEU A 504 -6.14 -23.32 -1.62
C LEU A 504 -7.19 -23.38 -2.74
N GLY A 505 -6.85 -23.36 -3.99
CA GLY A 505 -7.92 -23.49 -4.97
C GLY A 505 -7.53 -23.34 -6.42
N SER A 506 -8.48 -23.67 -7.28
CA SER A 506 -8.39 -23.67 -8.74
C SER A 506 -8.03 -22.31 -9.36
N GLY A 507 -7.65 -21.32 -8.57
CA GLY A 507 -7.32 -20.00 -9.07
C GLY A 507 -6.56 -19.11 -8.10
N GLY A 508 -6.09 -19.59 -6.95
CA GLY A 508 -5.25 -18.83 -5.97
C GLY A 508 -5.62 -17.34 -5.76
N ILE A 509 -6.01 -16.68 -6.86
CA ILE A 509 -6.40 -15.27 -6.90
C ILE A 509 -7.65 -15.02 -6.05
N SER A 510 -8.66 -15.85 -6.15
CA SER A 510 -9.92 -15.70 -5.39
C SER A 510 -9.71 -15.83 -3.87
N ALA A 511 -8.83 -16.72 -3.44
CA ALA A 511 -8.49 -16.86 -2.03
C ALA A 511 -7.73 -15.62 -1.49
N LEU A 512 -6.80 -15.08 -2.28
CA LEU A 512 -6.09 -13.83 -1.97
C LEU A 512 -7.07 -12.65 -1.87
N GLN A 513 -8.00 -12.51 -2.82
CA GLN A 513 -9.02 -11.47 -2.82
C GLN A 513 -9.94 -11.58 -1.60
N SER A 514 -10.42 -12.78 -1.29
CA SER A 514 -11.30 -13.04 -0.15
C SER A 514 -10.64 -12.67 1.18
N PHE A 515 -9.36 -13.03 1.36
CA PHE A 515 -8.61 -12.70 2.56
C PHE A 515 -8.46 -11.19 2.76
N ILE A 516 -8.16 -10.44 1.69
CA ILE A 516 -8.07 -8.98 1.70
C ILE A 516 -9.41 -8.35 2.14
N VAL A 517 -10.51 -8.77 1.54
CA VAL A 517 -11.85 -8.22 1.80
C VAL A 517 -12.30 -8.45 3.24
N ILE A 518 -12.12 -9.65 3.78
CA ILE A 518 -12.51 -9.96 5.16
C ILE A 518 -11.75 -9.08 6.16
N THR A 519 -10.46 -8.92 5.97
CA THR A 519 -9.62 -8.14 6.89
C THR A 519 -9.87 -6.64 6.83
N ALA A 520 -10.46 -6.13 5.75
CA ALA A 520 -10.85 -4.74 5.60
C ALA A 520 -12.08 -4.34 6.45
N VAL A 521 -12.90 -5.31 6.86
CA VAL A 521 -14.14 -5.04 7.63
C VAL A 521 -13.88 -4.20 8.89
N PRO A 522 -13.06 -4.62 9.86
CA PRO A 522 -12.82 -3.83 11.07
C PRO A 522 -12.13 -2.50 10.76
N VAL A 523 -11.29 -2.45 9.74
CA VAL A 523 -10.59 -1.23 9.35
C VAL A 523 -11.55 -0.18 8.80
N SER A 524 -12.56 -0.58 8.04
CA SER A 524 -13.57 0.34 7.52
C SER A 524 -14.31 1.08 8.65
N LEU A 525 -14.56 0.41 9.77
CA LEU A 525 -15.16 1.01 10.97
C LEU A 525 -14.19 1.96 11.68
N ILE A 526 -12.89 1.65 11.67
CA ILE A 526 -11.85 2.54 12.23
C ILE A 526 -11.73 3.84 11.42
N LEU A 527 -11.92 3.76 10.10
CA LEU A 527 -11.84 4.91 9.19
C LEU A 527 -13.10 5.81 9.24
N LEU A 528 -14.26 5.24 9.54
CA LEU A 528 -15.56 5.95 9.51
C LEU A 528 -15.56 7.28 10.26
N PRO A 529 -15.04 7.40 11.50
CA PRO A 529 -15.04 8.66 12.24
C PRO A 529 -14.27 9.80 11.56
N SER A 530 -13.39 9.49 10.60
CA SER A 530 -12.67 10.54 9.88
C SER A 530 -13.59 11.43 9.04
N LEU A 531 -14.78 10.94 8.65
CA LEU A 531 -15.77 11.72 7.88
C LEU A 531 -16.21 13.00 8.61
N TRP A 532 -16.31 12.97 9.93
CA TRP A 532 -16.71 14.15 10.73
C TRP A 532 -15.56 14.74 11.53
N ASN A 533 -14.58 13.95 11.96
CA ASN A 533 -13.46 14.46 12.73
C ASN A 533 -12.51 15.31 11.87
N ALA A 534 -12.22 14.93 10.63
CA ALA A 534 -11.35 15.70 9.77
C ALA A 534 -11.92 17.10 9.44
N PRO A 535 -13.20 17.27 9.05
CA PRO A 535 -13.82 18.58 8.91
C PRO A 535 -13.79 19.41 10.18
N HIS A 536 -14.13 18.81 11.34
CA HIS A 536 -14.11 19.50 12.62
C HIS A 536 -12.69 20.03 12.94
N ILE A 537 -11.68 19.19 12.80
CA ILE A 537 -10.26 19.54 13.00
C ILE A 537 -9.84 20.64 12.02
N ALA A 538 -10.18 20.51 10.74
CA ALA A 538 -9.82 21.47 9.72
C ALA A 538 -10.42 22.85 9.99
N MET A 539 -11.71 22.91 10.39
CA MET A 539 -12.38 24.18 10.77
C MET A 539 -11.78 24.79 12.03
N LYS A 540 -11.45 23.97 13.03
CA LYS A 540 -10.79 24.43 14.26
C LYS A 540 -9.42 25.03 13.96
N LEU A 541 -8.58 24.31 13.22
CA LEU A 541 -7.24 24.78 12.85
C LEU A 541 -7.30 26.02 11.94
N ALA A 542 -8.31 26.13 11.06
CA ALA A 542 -8.50 27.33 10.26
C ALA A 542 -8.73 28.59 11.12
N LYS A 543 -9.54 28.47 12.17
CA LYS A 543 -9.74 29.58 13.15
C LYS A 543 -8.46 29.89 13.92
N GLU A 544 -7.74 28.87 14.40
CA GLU A 544 -6.47 29.02 15.13
C GLU A 544 -5.36 29.66 14.26
N GLN A 545 -5.37 29.42 12.95
CA GLN A 545 -4.43 30.00 11.98
C GLN A 545 -4.93 31.33 11.35
N GLY A 546 -6.06 31.89 11.83
CA GLY A 546 -6.58 33.17 11.34
C GLY A 546 -7.09 33.14 9.89
N LEU A 547 -7.55 32.00 9.42
CA LEU A 547 -8.08 31.79 8.05
C LEU A 547 -9.62 31.94 7.99
N ASN A 548 -10.14 32.96 8.63
CA ASN A 548 -11.61 33.21 8.70
C ASN A 548 -12.23 33.61 7.37
#